data_73956db430c426cb2630149cae4e757c
#
_entry.id   73956db430c426cb2630149cae4e757c
#
_cell.length_a   1.000
_cell.length_b   1.000
_cell.length_c   1.000
_cell.angle_alpha   90.00
_cell.angle_beta   90.00
_cell.angle_gamma   90.00
#
_symmetry.space_group_name_H-M   'P 1'
#
loop_
_entity.id
_entity.type
_entity.pdbx_description
1 polymer ?
#
loop_
_entity_poly.entity_id
_entity_poly.type
_entity_poly.pdbx_seq_one_letter_code
_entity_poly.pdbx_strand_id
1 'polypeptide(L)'
;MRIRNANIYTEEHRFVRGDAAVENGRFVSCTGDPAGEEAVVDAKGMYLIPGLVDIHFHGCKGADMCDGTKEALDVITSYEASVGVTSVCPATMTIPKDELLEVMKNAGSYEYSGGSHLVGINMEGPFISPAKKGAQAAENIMHCDYEYFSQLQKAANGLIKLVDIAPEEPGAMEFIDRAKGEVVISLAHTASGYDTAREAIEHGASHATHLYNAMPPMNHREPGVIGAVRDSEKCHPELICDGVHIHPSVIRATFAMFGADRMILISDSMRATGLEDGEYTLGGQPVTVRGNLATLHDGTIAGSATNLMDCMRFVVKTVGIPLETAVMCATENPAKEIGIFNEVGSISVGKRADFVLLDQELNIAAVYIDGKEFTC
;
A
#
# COMPACT_ATOMS: atom_id res chain seq x y z
N MET A 1 10.21 -10.99 25.19
CA MET A 1 9.09 -10.11 25.62
C MET A 1 7.78 -10.89 25.62
N ARG A 2 6.92 -10.66 26.60
CA ARG A 2 5.56 -11.25 26.66
C ARG A 2 4.53 -10.13 26.55
N ILE A 3 3.48 -10.36 25.75
CA ILE A 3 2.33 -9.47 25.65
C ILE A 3 1.16 -10.22 26.29
N ARG A 4 0.58 -9.64 27.36
CA ARG A 4 -0.50 -10.27 28.13
C ARG A 4 -1.84 -9.56 27.92
N ASN A 5 -2.90 -10.31 28.10
CA ASN A 5 -4.28 -9.78 28.13
C ASN A 5 -4.67 -9.06 26.82
N ALA A 6 -4.14 -9.44 25.67
CA ALA A 6 -4.49 -8.85 24.38
C ALA A 6 -5.74 -9.52 23.75
N ASN A 7 -6.47 -8.78 22.92
CA ASN A 7 -7.35 -9.37 21.92
C ASN A 7 -6.52 -9.54 20.65
N ILE A 8 -6.03 -10.73 20.39
CA ILE A 8 -5.08 -11.05 19.34
C ILE A 8 -5.83 -11.37 18.04
N TYR A 9 -5.48 -10.68 16.96
CA TYR A 9 -5.95 -11.02 15.61
C TYR A 9 -5.27 -12.31 15.13
N THR A 10 -6.05 -13.34 14.87
CA THR A 10 -5.55 -14.68 14.51
C THR A 10 -5.60 -14.94 13.02
N GLU A 11 -4.94 -16.02 12.58
CA GLU A 11 -4.96 -16.47 11.17
C GLU A 11 -6.37 -16.90 10.68
N GLU A 12 -7.31 -17.16 11.60
CA GLU A 12 -8.71 -17.40 11.26
C GLU A 12 -9.52 -16.10 11.14
N HIS A 13 -8.85 -14.96 11.03
CA HIS A 13 -9.45 -13.62 10.85
C HIS A 13 -10.48 -13.29 11.94
N ARG A 14 -10.12 -13.53 13.20
CA ARG A 14 -10.94 -13.18 14.37
C ARG A 14 -10.07 -12.75 15.54
N PHE A 15 -10.64 -12.00 16.44
CA PHE A 15 -9.97 -11.65 17.69
C PHE A 15 -10.19 -12.70 18.76
N VAL A 16 -9.10 -13.17 19.38
CA VAL A 16 -9.10 -14.12 20.47
C VAL A 16 -8.32 -13.52 21.64
N ARG A 17 -8.92 -13.55 22.84
CA ARG A 17 -8.20 -13.10 24.03
C ARG A 17 -7.12 -14.11 24.40
N GLY A 18 -5.90 -13.60 24.59
CA GLY A 18 -4.76 -14.44 24.90
C GLY A 18 -3.48 -13.64 25.18
N ASP A 19 -2.39 -14.39 25.28
CA ASP A 19 -1.05 -13.88 25.45
C ASP A 19 -0.20 -14.27 24.25
N ALA A 20 0.76 -13.41 23.88
CA ALA A 20 1.75 -13.70 22.86
C ALA A 20 3.17 -13.55 23.42
N ALA A 21 4.15 -14.18 22.77
CA ALA A 21 5.56 -14.02 23.13
C ALA A 21 6.43 -13.76 21.92
N VAL A 22 7.45 -12.95 22.13
CA VAL A 22 8.42 -12.54 21.12
C VAL A 22 9.82 -12.79 21.63
N GLU A 23 10.64 -13.49 20.83
CA GLU A 23 12.08 -13.71 21.05
C GLU A 23 12.84 -13.38 19.78
N ASN A 24 13.96 -12.71 19.91
CA ASN A 24 14.83 -12.34 18.78
C ASN A 24 14.08 -11.67 17.61
N GLY A 25 13.12 -10.80 17.92
CA GLY A 25 12.34 -10.07 16.94
C GLY A 25 11.26 -10.89 16.22
N ARG A 26 10.97 -12.12 16.68
CA ARG A 26 9.96 -13.01 16.05
C ARG A 26 8.95 -13.52 17.07
N PHE A 27 7.72 -13.76 16.63
CA PHE A 27 6.72 -14.44 17.44
C PHE A 27 7.14 -15.90 17.70
N VAL A 28 7.11 -16.32 18.98
CA VAL A 28 7.34 -17.71 19.40
C VAL A 28 6.10 -18.35 20.01
N SER A 29 5.11 -17.52 20.39
CA SER A 29 3.77 -17.97 20.81
C SER A 29 2.75 -16.88 20.47
N CYS A 30 1.54 -17.25 20.04
CA CYS A 30 0.55 -16.28 19.52
C CYS A 30 -0.80 -16.30 20.24
N THR A 31 -1.14 -17.30 21.04
CA THR A 31 -2.41 -17.39 21.81
C THR A 31 -2.28 -18.24 23.07
N GLY A 32 -1.05 -18.63 23.42
CA GLY A 32 -0.78 -19.49 24.56
C GLY A 32 -0.36 -18.74 25.84
N ASP A 33 -0.10 -19.49 26.90
CA ASP A 33 0.57 -19.00 28.11
C ASP A 33 2.08 -19.34 28.01
N PRO A 34 2.89 -18.39 27.52
CA PRO A 34 4.33 -18.64 27.39
C PRO A 34 4.98 -18.67 28.78
N ALA A 35 5.79 -19.67 29.06
CA ALA A 35 6.57 -19.76 30.29
C ALA A 35 7.80 -18.81 30.25
N GLY A 36 8.12 -18.12 31.35
CA GLY A 36 9.35 -17.31 31.47
C GLY A 36 9.16 -16.00 32.27
N GLU A 37 10.26 -15.46 32.79
CA GLU A 37 10.33 -14.18 33.53
C GLU A 37 10.84 -13.03 32.63
N GLU A 38 10.26 -12.84 31.46
CA GLU A 38 10.68 -11.79 30.52
C GLU A 38 9.92 -10.47 30.72
N ALA A 39 10.38 -9.40 30.05
CA ALA A 39 9.70 -8.11 30.03
C ALA A 39 8.22 -8.30 29.60
N VAL A 40 7.30 -7.80 30.39
CA VAL A 40 5.85 -7.98 30.19
C VAL A 40 5.22 -6.67 29.74
N VAL A 41 4.53 -6.71 28.61
CA VAL A 41 3.61 -5.67 28.15
C VAL A 41 2.19 -6.13 28.48
N ASP A 42 1.49 -5.43 29.36
CA ASP A 42 0.08 -5.69 29.62
C ASP A 42 -0.78 -4.89 28.64
N ALA A 43 -1.36 -5.57 27.68
CA ALA A 43 -2.23 -4.97 26.67
C ALA A 43 -3.61 -4.56 27.18
N LYS A 44 -3.99 -4.94 28.43
CA LYS A 44 -5.24 -4.50 29.10
C LYS A 44 -6.51 -4.66 28.28
N GLY A 45 -6.57 -5.68 27.43
CA GLY A 45 -7.69 -5.93 26.53
C GLY A 45 -7.66 -5.13 25.23
N MET A 46 -6.56 -4.43 24.91
CA MET A 46 -6.36 -3.79 23.60
C MET A 46 -6.32 -4.82 22.48
N TYR A 47 -6.62 -4.38 21.26
CA TYR A 47 -6.43 -5.19 20.08
C TYR A 47 -4.94 -5.26 19.74
N LEU A 48 -4.46 -6.47 19.47
CA LEU A 48 -3.13 -6.73 18.94
C LEU A 48 -3.31 -7.18 17.49
N ILE A 49 -2.91 -6.32 16.56
CA ILE A 49 -3.00 -6.55 15.13
C ILE A 49 -1.60 -6.64 14.52
N PRO A 50 -1.40 -7.33 13.37
CA PRO A 50 -0.15 -7.23 12.61
C PRO A 50 0.16 -5.78 12.28
N GLY A 51 1.41 -5.43 12.16
CA GLY A 51 1.79 -4.15 11.58
C GLY A 51 1.23 -3.99 10.18
N LEU A 52 0.75 -2.80 9.85
CA LEU A 52 0.15 -2.53 8.55
C LEU A 52 1.20 -2.59 7.44
N VAL A 53 0.76 -2.92 6.24
CA VAL A 53 1.58 -3.01 5.02
C VAL A 53 0.98 -2.07 3.98
N ASP A 54 1.64 -0.96 3.69
CA ASP A 54 1.21 -0.03 2.64
C ASP A 54 2.03 -0.25 1.37
N ILE A 55 1.33 -0.63 0.30
CA ILE A 55 1.98 -0.96 -0.98
C ILE A 55 1.78 0.11 -2.04
N HIS A 56 1.11 1.22 -1.69
CA HIS A 56 0.91 2.33 -2.61
C HIS A 56 0.76 3.65 -1.85
N PHE A 57 1.81 4.44 -1.84
CA PHE A 57 1.85 5.81 -1.34
C PHE A 57 3.14 6.49 -1.84
N HIS A 58 3.17 7.83 -1.91
CA HIS A 58 4.31 8.57 -2.48
C HIS A 58 5.21 9.18 -1.39
N GLY A 59 4.63 9.59 -0.27
CA GLY A 59 5.41 10.23 0.78
C GLY A 59 4.59 10.77 1.94
N CYS A 60 5.28 11.49 2.83
CA CYS A 60 4.72 12.10 4.04
C CYS A 60 5.71 13.10 4.63
N LYS A 61 5.26 13.97 5.56
CA LYS A 61 6.10 14.90 6.32
C LYS A 61 7.08 15.74 5.48
N GLY A 62 6.69 16.08 4.25
CA GLY A 62 7.51 16.88 3.33
C GLY A 62 8.44 16.07 2.45
N ALA A 63 8.63 14.78 2.72
CA ALA A 63 9.44 13.86 1.94
C ALA A 63 8.61 13.09 0.91
N ASP A 64 9.25 12.68 -0.18
CA ASP A 64 8.65 11.93 -1.27
C ASP A 64 9.64 10.85 -1.75
N MET A 65 9.14 9.69 -2.17
CA MET A 65 9.97 8.62 -2.74
C MET A 65 10.82 9.14 -3.90
N CYS A 66 10.27 10.04 -4.72
CA CYS A 66 10.95 10.63 -5.85
C CYS A 66 11.97 11.73 -5.50
N ASP A 67 12.14 12.09 -4.23
CA ASP A 67 13.25 12.94 -3.81
C ASP A 67 14.60 12.23 -3.99
N GLY A 68 14.60 10.89 -4.09
CA GLY A 68 15.77 10.08 -4.44
C GLY A 68 16.91 10.20 -3.43
N THR A 69 16.61 10.44 -2.14
CA THR A 69 17.61 10.62 -1.08
C THR A 69 17.37 9.67 0.09
N LYS A 70 18.44 9.32 0.80
CA LYS A 70 18.35 8.52 2.02
C LYS A 70 17.53 9.23 3.08
N GLU A 71 17.69 10.53 3.21
CA GLU A 71 17.01 11.38 4.19
C GLU A 71 15.49 11.36 3.97
N ALA A 72 15.03 11.36 2.72
CA ALA A 72 13.61 11.24 2.40
C ALA A 72 13.06 9.87 2.84
N LEU A 73 13.78 8.80 2.55
CA LEU A 73 13.40 7.45 2.98
C LEU A 73 13.41 7.31 4.51
N ASP A 74 14.36 7.92 5.22
CA ASP A 74 14.39 7.94 6.69
C ASP A 74 13.15 8.65 7.26
N VAL A 75 12.75 9.79 6.70
CA VAL A 75 11.53 10.51 7.09
C VAL A 75 10.29 9.66 6.83
N ILE A 76 10.19 9.08 5.64
CA ILE A 76 9.06 8.23 5.23
C ILE A 76 8.93 7.03 6.16
N THR A 77 9.98 6.25 6.33
CA THR A 77 9.94 5.03 7.16
C THR A 77 9.67 5.33 8.63
N SER A 78 10.18 6.45 9.16
CA SER A 78 9.92 6.88 10.53
C SER A 78 8.46 7.31 10.74
N TYR A 79 7.90 8.11 9.83
CA TYR A 79 6.51 8.54 9.93
C TYR A 79 5.54 7.37 9.79
N GLU A 80 5.73 6.52 8.78
CA GLU A 80 4.88 5.35 8.56
C GLU A 80 4.88 4.40 9.76
N ALA A 81 6.05 4.19 10.39
CA ALA A 81 6.14 3.46 11.66
C ALA A 81 5.29 4.10 12.75
N SER A 82 5.34 5.44 12.88
CA SER A 82 4.58 6.17 13.92
C SER A 82 3.07 6.04 13.77
N VAL A 83 2.57 5.75 12.58
CA VAL A 83 1.16 5.54 12.28
C VAL A 83 0.80 4.06 12.09
N GLY A 84 1.68 3.14 12.53
CA GLY A 84 1.39 1.71 12.60
C GLY A 84 1.63 0.93 11.31
N VAL A 85 2.14 1.57 10.26
CA VAL A 85 2.61 0.88 9.06
C VAL A 85 4.05 0.43 9.31
N THR A 86 4.31 -0.87 9.29
CA THR A 86 5.63 -1.43 9.63
C THR A 86 6.39 -1.96 8.42
N SER A 87 5.71 -2.10 7.29
CA SER A 87 6.29 -2.49 6.01
C SER A 87 5.78 -1.57 4.92
N VAL A 88 6.68 -0.97 4.15
CA VAL A 88 6.38 0.04 3.15
C VAL A 88 6.89 -0.35 1.77
N CYS A 89 6.04 -0.14 0.76
CA CYS A 89 6.37 -0.27 -0.65
C CYS A 89 5.97 1.03 -1.36
N PRO A 90 6.75 2.13 -1.18
CA PRO A 90 6.39 3.44 -1.71
C PRO A 90 6.33 3.45 -3.23
N ALA A 91 5.44 4.28 -3.78
CA ALA A 91 5.24 4.46 -5.19
C ALA A 91 6.13 5.58 -5.75
N THR A 92 6.65 5.37 -6.95
CA THR A 92 7.28 6.43 -7.72
C THR A 92 6.23 7.22 -8.50
N MET A 93 6.65 8.32 -9.11
CA MET A 93 5.85 9.10 -10.05
C MET A 93 6.44 9.03 -11.46
N THR A 94 5.68 9.47 -12.46
CA THR A 94 6.16 9.64 -13.82
C THR A 94 7.09 10.87 -13.89
N ILE A 95 8.39 10.66 -13.69
CA ILE A 95 9.46 11.65 -13.67
C ILE A 95 10.47 11.39 -14.80
N PRO A 96 11.43 12.30 -15.09
CA PRO A 96 12.45 12.07 -16.09
C PRO A 96 13.23 10.76 -15.87
N LYS A 97 13.57 10.07 -16.97
CA LYS A 97 14.22 8.75 -16.93
C LYS A 97 15.47 8.69 -16.05
N ASP A 98 16.33 9.69 -16.17
CA ASP A 98 17.59 9.72 -15.42
C ASP A 98 17.33 9.94 -13.92
N GLU A 99 16.35 10.75 -13.59
CA GLU A 99 15.93 10.97 -12.18
C GLU A 99 15.31 9.70 -11.59
N LEU A 100 14.43 9.02 -12.34
CA LEU A 100 13.85 7.74 -11.88
C LEU A 100 14.93 6.68 -11.65
N LEU A 101 15.96 6.63 -12.49
CA LEU A 101 17.09 5.73 -12.31
C LEU A 101 17.86 6.03 -11.01
N GLU A 102 18.07 7.30 -10.67
CA GLU A 102 18.72 7.68 -9.39
C GLU A 102 17.84 7.38 -8.17
N VAL A 103 16.53 7.58 -8.26
CA VAL A 103 15.56 7.15 -7.23
C VAL A 103 15.68 5.64 -6.97
N MET A 104 15.72 4.82 -8.02
CA MET A 104 15.86 3.37 -7.90
C MET A 104 17.20 2.96 -7.28
N LYS A 105 18.32 3.62 -7.65
CA LYS A 105 19.64 3.36 -7.06
C LYS A 105 19.66 3.69 -5.57
N ASN A 106 19.08 4.85 -5.20
CA ASN A 106 18.99 5.25 -3.80
C ASN A 106 18.22 4.21 -2.98
N ALA A 107 17.02 3.82 -3.44
CA ALA A 107 16.22 2.81 -2.74
C ALA A 107 16.93 1.44 -2.69
N GLY A 108 17.58 1.03 -3.79
CA GLY A 108 18.32 -0.24 -3.86
C GLY A 108 19.55 -0.31 -2.94
N SER A 109 20.05 0.83 -2.48
CA SER A 109 21.16 0.95 -1.53
C SER A 109 20.73 1.40 -0.14
N TYR A 110 19.43 1.54 0.11
CA TYR A 110 18.93 2.01 1.40
C TYR A 110 19.21 1.00 2.51
N GLU A 111 19.81 1.48 3.57
CA GLU A 111 20.04 0.71 4.79
C GLU A 111 18.98 1.05 5.84
N TYR A 112 18.40 0.02 6.45
CA TYR A 112 17.37 0.15 7.47
C TYR A 112 17.83 1.06 8.63
N SER A 113 17.01 2.08 8.95
CA SER A 113 17.33 3.11 9.95
C SER A 113 16.52 3.01 11.24
N GLY A 114 15.67 1.98 11.40
CA GLY A 114 14.87 1.74 12.61
C GLY A 114 13.40 2.16 12.53
N GLY A 115 12.93 2.64 11.39
CA GLY A 115 11.50 2.89 11.08
C GLY A 115 10.81 1.67 10.48
N SER A 116 9.85 1.88 9.60
CA SER A 116 9.23 0.83 8.80
C SER A 116 10.25 0.18 7.86
N HIS A 117 10.09 -1.12 7.59
CA HIS A 117 10.93 -1.80 6.62
C HIS A 117 10.55 -1.42 5.19
N LEU A 118 11.49 -0.94 4.39
CA LEU A 118 11.34 -0.79 2.94
C LEU A 118 11.36 -2.20 2.33
N VAL A 119 10.19 -2.71 1.96
CA VAL A 119 10.02 -4.10 1.49
C VAL A 119 9.85 -4.20 -0.02
N GLY A 120 9.67 -3.08 -0.70
CA GLY A 120 9.49 -3.01 -2.14
C GLY A 120 9.37 -1.58 -2.63
N ILE A 121 9.18 -1.45 -3.93
CA ILE A 121 8.85 -0.23 -4.65
C ILE A 121 7.66 -0.54 -5.55
N ASN A 122 6.67 0.34 -5.58
CA ASN A 122 5.62 0.37 -6.58
C ASN A 122 6.06 1.34 -7.70
N MET A 123 6.25 0.86 -8.90
CA MET A 123 6.60 1.70 -10.04
C MET A 123 5.32 2.24 -10.70
N GLU A 124 4.80 3.35 -10.17
CA GLU A 124 3.62 4.02 -10.71
C GLU A 124 4.02 4.97 -11.85
N GLY A 125 3.80 4.50 -13.06
CA GLY A 125 4.35 5.12 -14.27
C GLY A 125 5.82 4.72 -14.51
N PRO A 126 6.37 5.09 -15.64
CA PRO A 126 5.83 5.97 -16.71
C PRO A 126 4.96 5.29 -17.77
N PHE A 127 4.59 4.02 -17.61
CA PHE A 127 3.89 3.19 -18.62
C PHE A 127 2.37 3.36 -18.58
N ILE A 128 1.90 4.59 -18.40
CA ILE A 128 0.51 4.97 -18.19
C ILE A 128 -0.09 5.69 -19.39
N SER A 129 -1.42 5.79 -19.43
CA SER A 129 -2.12 6.46 -20.52
C SER A 129 -2.10 7.99 -20.37
N PRO A 130 -1.69 8.74 -21.40
CA PRO A 130 -1.81 10.20 -21.40
C PRO A 130 -3.24 10.70 -21.16
N ALA A 131 -4.23 9.92 -21.60
CA ALA A 131 -5.64 10.26 -21.44
C ALA A 131 -6.15 10.13 -19.98
N LYS A 132 -5.43 9.39 -19.14
CA LYS A 132 -5.76 9.09 -17.74
C LYS A 132 -4.61 9.38 -16.78
N LYS A 133 -3.73 10.29 -17.16
CA LYS A 133 -2.52 10.62 -16.39
C LYS A 133 -2.79 11.11 -14.96
N GLY A 134 -3.98 11.63 -14.65
CA GLY A 134 -4.25 12.24 -13.34
C GLY A 134 -3.23 13.36 -13.02
N ALA A 135 -2.58 13.25 -11.85
CA ALA A 135 -1.53 14.16 -11.42
C ALA A 135 -0.13 13.84 -11.97
N GLN A 136 0.01 12.83 -12.85
CA GLN A 136 1.29 12.46 -13.44
C GLN A 136 1.76 13.47 -14.50
N ALA A 137 3.08 13.62 -14.70
CA ALA A 137 3.69 14.55 -15.66
C ALA A 137 3.61 13.98 -17.09
N ALA A 138 2.78 14.59 -17.93
CA ALA A 138 2.51 14.08 -19.29
C ALA A 138 3.75 13.94 -20.18
N GLU A 139 4.71 14.85 -20.03
CA GLU A 139 5.95 14.90 -20.81
C GLU A 139 6.90 13.73 -20.54
N ASN A 140 6.72 13.02 -19.42
CA ASN A 140 7.56 11.89 -19.02
C ASN A 140 6.87 10.53 -19.26
N ILE A 141 5.63 10.52 -19.75
CA ILE A 141 4.90 9.27 -20.08
C ILE A 141 5.62 8.57 -21.24
N MET A 142 5.71 7.25 -21.13
CA MET A 142 6.39 6.40 -22.11
C MET A 142 5.54 5.20 -22.50
N HIS A 143 5.80 4.67 -23.69
CA HIS A 143 5.34 3.33 -24.03
C HIS A 143 5.97 2.27 -23.11
N CYS A 144 5.28 1.14 -22.92
CA CYS A 144 5.79 0.04 -22.11
C CYS A 144 7.10 -0.50 -22.71
N ASP A 145 8.16 -0.50 -21.91
CA ASP A 145 9.52 -0.87 -22.31
C ASP A 145 10.13 -1.77 -21.21
N TYR A 146 10.17 -3.08 -21.51
CA TYR A 146 10.72 -4.05 -20.56
C TYR A 146 12.25 -3.88 -20.38
N GLU A 147 13.00 -3.44 -21.38
CA GLU A 147 14.44 -3.24 -21.23
C GLU A 147 14.74 -2.08 -20.29
N TYR A 148 13.94 -1.02 -20.37
CA TYR A 148 14.04 0.10 -19.40
C TYR A 148 13.64 -0.33 -18.00
N PHE A 149 12.52 -1.05 -17.84
CA PHE A 149 12.13 -1.65 -16.55
C PHE A 149 13.24 -2.53 -15.97
N SER A 150 13.84 -3.41 -16.77
CA SER A 150 14.91 -4.30 -16.31
C SER A 150 16.14 -3.52 -15.81
N GLN A 151 16.47 -2.37 -16.43
CA GLN A 151 17.52 -1.47 -15.93
C GLN A 151 17.14 -0.88 -14.57
N LEU A 152 15.89 -0.42 -14.39
CA LEU A 152 15.38 0.11 -13.14
C LEU A 152 15.35 -0.97 -12.04
N GLN A 153 14.87 -2.18 -12.35
CA GLN A 153 14.82 -3.31 -11.42
C GLN A 153 16.23 -3.68 -10.93
N LYS A 154 17.20 -3.68 -11.85
CA LYS A 154 18.61 -3.91 -11.48
C LYS A 154 19.16 -2.79 -10.58
N ALA A 155 18.85 -1.53 -10.90
CA ALA A 155 19.28 -0.38 -10.11
C ALA A 155 18.67 -0.39 -8.70
N ALA A 156 17.40 -0.80 -8.60
CA ALA A 156 16.66 -0.99 -7.34
C ALA A 156 17.07 -2.26 -6.57
N ASN A 157 18.07 -3.02 -7.03
CA ASN A 157 18.51 -4.27 -6.41
C ASN A 157 17.36 -5.30 -6.22
N GLY A 158 16.42 -5.36 -7.17
CA GLY A 158 15.27 -6.27 -7.12
C GLY A 158 14.11 -5.82 -6.23
N LEU A 159 14.09 -4.57 -5.79
CA LEU A 159 13.06 -4.04 -4.90
C LEU A 159 11.73 -3.68 -5.61
N ILE A 160 11.70 -3.52 -6.94
CA ILE A 160 10.42 -3.26 -7.62
C ILE A 160 9.53 -4.49 -7.45
N LYS A 161 8.38 -4.32 -6.81
CA LYS A 161 7.39 -5.37 -6.53
C LYS A 161 6.15 -5.25 -7.39
N LEU A 162 5.75 -4.01 -7.71
CA LEU A 162 4.62 -3.70 -8.57
C LEU A 162 5.07 -2.79 -9.72
N VAL A 163 4.43 -2.96 -10.87
CA VAL A 163 4.56 -2.07 -12.02
C VAL A 163 3.17 -1.72 -12.52
N ASP A 164 2.87 -0.45 -12.56
CA ASP A 164 1.62 0.11 -13.01
C ASP A 164 1.65 0.37 -14.50
N ILE A 165 0.68 -0.19 -15.24
CA ILE A 165 0.61 -0.03 -16.69
C ILE A 165 -0.81 0.28 -17.18
N ALA A 166 -0.90 1.03 -18.26
CA ALA A 166 -2.10 1.15 -19.09
C ALA A 166 -2.06 0.11 -20.21
N PRO A 167 -2.96 -0.90 -20.18
CA PRO A 167 -2.87 -2.04 -21.10
C PRO A 167 -3.16 -1.69 -22.57
N GLU A 168 -3.77 -0.53 -22.83
CA GLU A 168 -4.00 -0.03 -24.18
C GLU A 168 -2.76 0.63 -24.82
N GLU A 169 -1.75 0.94 -24.01
CA GLU A 169 -0.55 1.62 -24.51
C GLU A 169 0.36 0.67 -25.31
N PRO A 170 1.08 1.18 -26.33
CA PRO A 170 1.97 0.35 -27.14
C PRO A 170 3.00 -0.41 -26.31
N GLY A 171 3.18 -1.68 -26.59
CA GLY A 171 4.12 -2.58 -25.91
C GLY A 171 3.59 -3.21 -24.63
N ALA A 172 2.37 -2.86 -24.15
CA ALA A 172 1.86 -3.33 -22.88
C ALA A 172 1.75 -4.87 -22.80
N MET A 173 1.16 -5.53 -23.77
CA MET A 173 0.99 -6.99 -23.75
C MET A 173 2.34 -7.73 -23.83
N GLU A 174 3.30 -7.22 -24.61
CA GLU A 174 4.65 -7.78 -24.65
C GLU A 174 5.37 -7.58 -23.29
N PHE A 175 5.21 -6.41 -22.68
CA PHE A 175 5.73 -6.14 -21.33
C PHE A 175 5.17 -7.11 -20.31
N ILE A 176 3.83 -7.31 -20.27
CA ILE A 176 3.18 -8.23 -19.36
C ILE A 176 3.73 -9.65 -19.53
N ASP A 177 3.81 -10.13 -20.77
CA ASP A 177 4.32 -11.48 -21.07
C ASP A 177 5.76 -11.70 -20.60
N ARG A 178 6.59 -10.65 -20.62
CA ARG A 178 7.99 -10.74 -20.21
C ARG A 178 8.17 -10.58 -18.71
N ALA A 179 7.38 -9.69 -18.07
CA ALA A 179 7.56 -9.32 -16.67
C ALA A 179 6.73 -10.19 -15.69
N LYS A 180 5.71 -10.92 -16.19
CA LYS A 180 4.89 -11.80 -15.33
C LYS A 180 5.73 -12.84 -14.60
N GLY A 181 5.51 -12.93 -13.29
CA GLY A 181 6.28 -13.81 -12.40
C GLY A 181 7.57 -13.20 -11.85
N GLU A 182 8.02 -12.06 -12.37
CA GLU A 182 9.10 -11.26 -11.81
C GLU A 182 8.55 -10.19 -10.87
N VAL A 183 7.48 -9.52 -11.29
CA VAL A 183 6.78 -8.47 -10.53
C VAL A 183 5.27 -8.63 -10.66
N VAL A 184 4.52 -8.00 -9.76
CA VAL A 184 3.08 -7.83 -9.90
C VAL A 184 2.81 -6.75 -10.95
N ILE A 185 1.95 -7.06 -11.92
CA ILE A 185 1.57 -6.10 -12.97
C ILE A 185 0.17 -5.60 -12.66
N SER A 186 0.08 -4.29 -12.49
CA SER A 186 -1.14 -3.60 -12.10
C SER A 186 -1.74 -2.79 -13.26
N LEU A 187 -3.04 -2.89 -13.43
CA LEU A 187 -3.79 -2.04 -14.35
C LEU A 187 -4.02 -0.68 -13.69
N ALA A 188 -3.42 0.36 -14.26
CA ALA A 188 -3.37 1.69 -13.65
C ALA A 188 -3.46 2.80 -14.69
N HIS A 189 -3.98 3.96 -14.32
CA HIS A 189 -3.98 5.17 -15.15
C HIS A 189 -4.29 4.87 -16.62
N THR A 190 -5.42 4.20 -16.85
CA THR A 190 -5.76 3.58 -18.13
C THR A 190 -7.09 4.09 -18.67
N ALA A 191 -7.17 4.28 -19.98
CA ALA A 191 -8.41 4.54 -20.70
C ALA A 191 -9.02 3.25 -21.31
N SER A 192 -8.48 2.07 -21.00
CA SER A 192 -8.93 0.81 -21.58
C SER A 192 -10.37 0.46 -21.24
N GLY A 193 -11.01 -0.21 -22.18
CA GLY A 193 -12.31 -0.86 -21.98
C GLY A 193 -12.16 -2.25 -21.35
N TYR A 194 -13.29 -2.93 -21.20
CA TYR A 194 -13.36 -4.27 -20.60
C TYR A 194 -12.50 -5.31 -21.35
N ASP A 195 -12.61 -5.37 -22.68
CA ASP A 195 -11.93 -6.41 -23.47
C ASP A 195 -10.39 -6.31 -23.38
N THR A 196 -9.84 -5.10 -23.50
CA THR A 196 -8.39 -4.87 -23.37
C THR A 196 -7.89 -5.16 -21.95
N ALA A 197 -8.64 -4.77 -20.92
CA ALA A 197 -8.30 -5.10 -19.55
C ALA A 197 -8.34 -6.62 -19.29
N ARG A 198 -9.32 -7.32 -19.85
CA ARG A 198 -9.43 -8.79 -19.80
C ARG A 198 -8.24 -9.46 -20.48
N GLU A 199 -7.88 -9.00 -21.67
CA GLU A 199 -6.70 -9.49 -22.40
C GLU A 199 -5.43 -9.33 -21.55
N ALA A 200 -5.21 -8.17 -20.94
CA ALA A 200 -4.07 -7.93 -20.06
C ALA A 200 -4.04 -8.88 -18.85
N ILE A 201 -5.20 -9.15 -18.24
CA ILE A 201 -5.31 -10.11 -17.13
C ILE A 201 -5.00 -11.53 -17.61
N GLU A 202 -5.47 -11.93 -18.79
CA GLU A 202 -5.18 -13.24 -19.39
C GLU A 202 -3.69 -13.40 -19.72
N HIS A 203 -3.01 -12.32 -20.09
CA HIS A 203 -1.55 -12.27 -20.27
C HIS A 203 -0.78 -12.35 -18.95
N GLY A 204 -1.33 -11.89 -17.84
CA GLY A 204 -0.69 -12.03 -16.52
C GLY A 204 -0.79 -10.84 -15.56
N ALA A 205 -1.51 -9.77 -15.94
CA ALA A 205 -1.82 -8.70 -14.98
C ALA A 205 -2.72 -9.27 -13.87
N SER A 206 -2.38 -8.96 -12.61
CA SER A 206 -3.05 -9.57 -11.44
C SER A 206 -3.43 -8.55 -10.37
N HIS A 207 -3.30 -7.27 -10.69
CA HIS A 207 -3.56 -6.18 -9.75
C HIS A 207 -4.30 -5.03 -10.45
N ALA A 208 -4.96 -4.17 -9.68
CA ALA A 208 -5.56 -2.95 -10.20
C ALA A 208 -5.38 -1.82 -9.18
N THR A 209 -4.62 -0.84 -9.59
CA THR A 209 -4.21 0.31 -8.78
C THR A 209 -5.40 1.22 -8.50
N HIS A 210 -5.53 1.68 -7.26
CA HIS A 210 -6.52 2.67 -6.75
C HIS A 210 -7.85 2.65 -7.52
N LEU A 211 -8.54 1.51 -7.50
CA LEU A 211 -9.74 1.21 -8.28
C LEU A 211 -10.72 2.39 -8.32
N TYR A 212 -11.30 2.67 -9.47
CA TYR A 212 -12.13 3.83 -9.85
C TYR A 212 -11.33 5.10 -10.22
N ASN A 213 -10.13 5.31 -9.68
CA ASN A 213 -9.36 6.52 -9.92
C ASN A 213 -8.52 6.37 -11.18
N ALA A 214 -8.42 7.44 -11.97
CA ALA A 214 -7.69 7.47 -13.24
C ALA A 214 -8.04 6.34 -14.22
N MET A 215 -9.32 5.89 -14.25
CA MET A 215 -9.84 4.89 -15.18
C MET A 215 -11.26 5.23 -15.63
N PRO A 216 -11.82 4.60 -16.68
CA PRO A 216 -13.21 4.76 -17.06
C PRO A 216 -14.16 4.28 -15.95
N PRO A 217 -15.29 4.95 -15.71
CA PRO A 217 -16.27 4.52 -14.73
C PRO A 217 -16.94 3.20 -15.16
N MET A 218 -17.33 2.38 -14.17
CA MET A 218 -18.12 1.19 -14.42
C MET A 218 -19.53 1.55 -14.91
N ASN A 219 -19.87 1.17 -16.12
CA ASN A 219 -21.17 1.40 -16.74
C ASN A 219 -21.86 0.06 -17.01
N HIS A 220 -23.19 0.02 -16.96
CA HIS A 220 -23.96 -1.22 -17.12
C HIS A 220 -23.86 -1.88 -18.52
N ARG A 221 -23.34 -1.20 -19.53
CA ARG A 221 -23.04 -1.73 -20.86
C ARG A 221 -21.55 -1.64 -21.24
N GLU A 222 -20.79 -0.90 -20.48
CA GLU A 222 -19.34 -0.71 -20.64
C GLU A 222 -18.69 -0.81 -19.26
N PRO A 223 -18.49 -2.03 -18.70
CA PRO A 223 -18.04 -2.20 -17.33
C PRO A 223 -16.57 -1.81 -17.11
N GLY A 224 -15.80 -1.61 -18.19
CA GLY A 224 -14.42 -1.15 -18.15
C GLY A 224 -13.47 -2.06 -17.38
N VAL A 225 -12.39 -1.49 -16.92
CA VAL A 225 -11.38 -2.17 -16.09
C VAL A 225 -12.01 -2.79 -14.83
N ILE A 226 -12.92 -2.05 -14.17
CA ILE A 226 -13.56 -2.52 -12.93
C ILE A 226 -14.30 -3.83 -13.16
N GLY A 227 -15.04 -3.95 -14.28
CA GLY A 227 -15.74 -5.18 -14.66
C GLY A 227 -14.77 -6.33 -14.96
N ALA A 228 -13.69 -6.05 -15.71
CA ALA A 228 -12.68 -7.04 -16.04
C ALA A 228 -11.98 -7.60 -14.78
N VAL A 229 -11.60 -6.72 -13.85
CA VAL A 229 -11.03 -7.08 -12.55
C VAL A 229 -12.02 -7.89 -11.70
N ARG A 230 -13.33 -7.51 -11.73
CA ARG A 230 -14.36 -8.26 -11.00
C ARG A 230 -14.50 -9.69 -11.51
N ASP A 231 -14.46 -9.89 -12.80
CA ASP A 231 -14.66 -11.20 -13.44
C ASP A 231 -13.41 -12.10 -13.37
N SER A 232 -12.30 -11.58 -12.87
CA SER A 232 -11.08 -12.34 -12.59
C SER A 232 -10.95 -12.64 -11.10
N GLU A 233 -10.83 -13.90 -10.71
CA GLU A 233 -10.55 -14.30 -9.32
C GLU A 233 -9.09 -14.06 -8.90
N LYS A 234 -8.21 -13.75 -9.85
CA LYS A 234 -6.76 -13.60 -9.63
C LYS A 234 -6.30 -12.14 -9.57
N CYS A 235 -7.20 -11.20 -9.80
CA CYS A 235 -6.85 -9.79 -9.84
C CYS A 235 -7.30 -9.10 -8.54
N HIS A 236 -6.37 -8.46 -7.84
CA HIS A 236 -6.59 -7.83 -6.55
C HIS A 236 -6.67 -6.31 -6.70
N PRO A 237 -7.80 -5.68 -6.39
CA PRO A 237 -7.95 -4.23 -6.47
C PRO A 237 -7.49 -3.52 -5.20
N GLU A 238 -6.82 -2.38 -5.36
CA GLU A 238 -6.56 -1.42 -4.31
C GLU A 238 -7.74 -0.47 -4.09
N LEU A 239 -7.93 -0.01 -2.86
CA LEU A 239 -8.86 1.07 -2.52
C LEU A 239 -8.22 2.13 -1.64
N ILE A 240 -8.38 3.39 -2.03
CA ILE A 240 -8.12 4.55 -1.19
C ILE A 240 -9.38 4.82 -0.37
N CYS A 241 -9.33 4.59 0.93
CA CYS A 241 -10.49 4.71 1.82
C CYS A 241 -10.36 5.91 2.77
N ASP A 242 -10.11 7.09 2.22
CA ASP A 242 -9.88 8.34 2.95
C ASP A 242 -11.15 9.20 3.14
N GLY A 243 -12.28 8.78 2.55
CA GLY A 243 -13.54 9.52 2.55
C GLY A 243 -13.61 10.66 1.52
N VAL A 244 -12.56 10.85 0.72
CA VAL A 244 -12.46 11.85 -0.36
C VAL A 244 -12.56 11.18 -1.73
N HIS A 245 -11.68 10.21 -2.00
CA HIS A 245 -11.58 9.53 -3.30
C HIS A 245 -12.82 8.70 -3.62
N ILE A 246 -13.37 8.00 -2.63
CA ILE A 246 -14.48 7.07 -2.85
C ILE A 246 -15.56 7.28 -1.79
N HIS A 247 -16.81 7.46 -2.26
CA HIS A 247 -17.94 7.60 -1.36
C HIS A 247 -18.18 6.30 -0.54
N PRO A 248 -18.52 6.38 0.77
CA PRO A 248 -18.70 5.20 1.63
C PRO A 248 -19.65 4.13 1.07
N SER A 249 -20.70 4.54 0.35
CA SER A 249 -21.63 3.62 -0.30
C SER A 249 -20.98 2.81 -1.42
N VAL A 250 -20.05 3.42 -2.17
CA VAL A 250 -19.29 2.75 -3.23
C VAL A 250 -18.29 1.77 -2.62
N ILE A 251 -17.60 2.16 -1.53
CA ILE A 251 -16.72 1.25 -0.81
C ILE A 251 -17.48 0.01 -0.35
N ARG A 252 -18.66 0.15 0.28
CA ARG A 252 -19.50 -1.02 0.67
C ARG A 252 -19.88 -1.91 -0.51
N ALA A 253 -20.28 -1.30 -1.63
CA ALA A 253 -20.61 -2.04 -2.83
C ALA A 253 -19.40 -2.79 -3.40
N THR A 254 -18.22 -2.19 -3.33
CA THR A 254 -16.96 -2.79 -3.78
C THR A 254 -16.59 -4.01 -2.93
N PHE A 255 -16.66 -3.90 -1.60
CA PHE A 255 -16.45 -5.06 -0.72
C PHE A 255 -17.44 -6.20 -1.00
N ALA A 256 -18.72 -5.86 -1.24
CA ALA A 256 -19.73 -6.87 -1.61
C ALA A 256 -19.45 -7.50 -2.99
N MET A 257 -18.88 -6.74 -3.91
CA MET A 257 -18.60 -7.18 -5.27
C MET A 257 -17.36 -8.05 -5.37
N PHE A 258 -16.27 -7.71 -4.66
CA PHE A 258 -14.98 -8.37 -4.79
C PHE A 258 -14.70 -9.42 -3.70
N GLY A 259 -15.34 -9.29 -2.53
CA GLY A 259 -14.98 -10.08 -1.34
C GLY A 259 -13.78 -9.49 -0.59
N ALA A 260 -13.68 -9.82 0.69
CA ALA A 260 -12.65 -9.28 1.58
C ALA A 260 -11.23 -9.77 1.24
N ASP A 261 -11.11 -11.00 0.81
CA ASP A 261 -9.83 -11.71 0.51
C ASP A 261 -9.08 -11.14 -0.69
N ARG A 262 -9.76 -10.36 -1.53
CA ARG A 262 -9.16 -9.72 -2.71
C ARG A 262 -8.85 -8.25 -2.51
N MET A 263 -9.50 -7.59 -1.53
CA MET A 263 -9.38 -6.16 -1.34
C MET A 263 -8.07 -5.78 -0.65
N ILE A 264 -7.40 -4.75 -1.16
CA ILE A 264 -6.20 -4.17 -0.57
C ILE A 264 -6.48 -2.71 -0.24
N LEU A 265 -6.29 -2.33 1.02
CA LEU A 265 -6.32 -0.94 1.43
C LEU A 265 -4.96 -0.30 1.21
N ILE A 266 -4.96 0.89 0.65
CA ILE A 266 -3.78 1.73 0.44
C ILE A 266 -4.06 3.14 0.94
N SER A 267 -3.02 3.91 1.22
CA SER A 267 -3.18 5.31 1.58
C SER A 267 -3.13 6.25 0.37
N ASP A 268 -2.33 5.94 -0.62
CA ASP A 268 -1.97 6.86 -1.70
C ASP A 268 -1.53 8.23 -1.15
N SER A 269 -0.85 8.21 0.01
CA SER A 269 -0.44 9.41 0.72
C SER A 269 0.65 10.16 -0.06
N MET A 270 0.62 11.50 0.02
CA MET A 270 1.62 12.33 -0.62
C MET A 270 2.39 13.14 0.44
N ARG A 271 3.46 13.84 0.04
CA ARG A 271 4.38 14.56 0.95
C ARG A 271 3.71 15.46 1.99
N ALA A 272 2.48 15.96 1.75
CA ALA A 272 1.76 16.78 2.73
C ALA A 272 1.17 15.98 3.88
N THR A 273 1.08 14.65 3.77
CA THR A 273 0.53 13.79 4.83
C THR A 273 1.27 14.02 6.15
N GLY A 274 0.49 14.30 7.20
CA GLY A 274 1.01 14.64 8.52
C GLY A 274 1.48 16.09 8.68
N LEU A 275 1.28 16.96 7.68
CA LEU A 275 1.55 18.39 7.74
C LEU A 275 0.24 19.19 7.77
N GLU A 276 0.35 20.51 7.97
CA GLU A 276 -0.77 21.44 7.96
C GLU A 276 -1.29 21.71 6.54
N ASP A 277 -2.50 22.28 6.44
CA ASP A 277 -3.03 22.79 5.17
C ASP A 277 -2.04 23.75 4.49
N GLY A 278 -1.88 23.64 3.17
CA GLY A 278 -0.89 24.46 2.47
C GLY A 278 -0.67 24.08 1.01
N GLU A 279 0.36 24.68 0.45
CA GLU A 279 0.84 24.40 -0.91
C GLU A 279 2.03 23.44 -0.85
N TYR A 280 1.95 22.38 -1.64
CA TYR A 280 2.95 21.31 -1.71
C TYR A 280 3.22 20.92 -3.16
N THR A 281 3.90 19.81 -3.38
CA THR A 281 4.14 19.28 -4.73
C THR A 281 3.92 17.76 -4.74
N LEU A 282 3.52 17.21 -5.90
CA LEU A 282 3.50 15.79 -6.19
C LEU A 282 4.02 15.59 -7.62
N GLY A 283 5.07 14.78 -7.81
CA GLY A 283 5.70 14.59 -9.11
C GLY A 283 6.14 15.92 -9.79
N GLY A 284 6.56 16.92 -8.99
CA GLY A 284 6.93 18.25 -9.47
C GLY A 284 5.76 19.19 -9.75
N GLN A 285 4.50 18.74 -9.65
CA GLN A 285 3.32 19.55 -9.87
C GLN A 285 2.83 20.22 -8.58
N PRO A 286 2.37 21.48 -8.61
CA PRO A 286 1.87 22.17 -7.42
C PRO A 286 0.52 21.60 -7.00
N VAL A 287 0.38 21.32 -5.69
CA VAL A 287 -0.81 20.74 -5.05
C VAL A 287 -1.24 21.59 -3.88
N THR A 288 -2.51 21.97 -3.82
CA THR A 288 -3.14 22.62 -2.67
C THR A 288 -3.79 21.56 -1.78
N VAL A 289 -3.46 21.58 -0.48
CA VAL A 289 -4.03 20.65 0.52
C VAL A 289 -4.93 21.42 1.50
N ARG A 290 -6.15 20.88 1.71
CA ARG A 290 -7.11 21.37 2.69
C ARG A 290 -7.78 20.17 3.39
N GLY A 291 -7.47 19.97 4.66
CA GLY A 291 -7.84 18.75 5.37
C GLY A 291 -7.28 17.52 4.65
N ASN A 292 -8.12 16.53 4.33
CA ASN A 292 -7.70 15.32 3.60
C ASN A 292 -7.74 15.48 2.06
N LEU A 293 -8.16 16.65 1.54
CA LEU A 293 -8.28 16.88 0.10
C LEU A 293 -7.01 17.53 -0.44
N ALA A 294 -6.32 16.85 -1.35
CA ALA A 294 -5.18 17.35 -2.11
C ALA A 294 -5.57 17.49 -3.59
N THR A 295 -5.36 18.67 -4.19
CA THR A 295 -5.76 18.93 -5.58
C THR A 295 -4.73 19.72 -6.35
N LEU A 296 -4.62 19.44 -7.65
CA LEU A 296 -4.00 20.35 -8.62
C LEU A 296 -4.86 21.62 -8.81
N HIS A 297 -4.32 22.64 -9.47
CA HIS A 297 -5.03 23.90 -9.76
C HIS A 297 -6.31 23.74 -10.60
N ASP A 298 -6.39 22.68 -11.41
CA ASP A 298 -7.57 22.36 -12.23
C ASP A 298 -8.65 21.56 -11.47
N GLY A 299 -8.40 21.25 -10.20
CA GLY A 299 -9.30 20.51 -9.33
C GLY A 299 -9.12 18.98 -9.39
N THR A 300 -8.14 18.47 -10.16
CA THR A 300 -7.79 17.03 -10.18
C THR A 300 -7.27 16.63 -8.80
N ILE A 301 -7.79 15.55 -8.22
CA ILE A 301 -7.29 14.98 -6.96
C ILE A 301 -5.88 14.43 -7.22
N ALA A 302 -4.96 14.67 -6.30
CA ALA A 302 -3.52 14.42 -6.45
C ALA A 302 -2.97 13.70 -5.22
N GLY A 303 -3.13 12.37 -5.17
CA GLY A 303 -2.85 11.56 -4.00
C GLY A 303 -3.74 11.92 -2.80
N SER A 304 -3.46 11.38 -1.65
CA SER A 304 -4.18 11.69 -0.42
C SER A 304 -3.31 12.44 0.61
N ALA A 305 -3.95 13.11 1.55
CA ALA A 305 -3.30 13.70 2.72
C ALA A 305 -3.58 12.89 4.01
N THR A 306 -3.84 11.59 3.87
CA THR A 306 -4.12 10.66 4.97
C THR A 306 -3.08 9.54 5.04
N ASN A 307 -3.16 8.65 6.02
CA ASN A 307 -2.32 7.47 6.17
C ASN A 307 -3.17 6.19 6.19
N LEU A 308 -2.53 5.03 6.03
CA LEU A 308 -3.23 3.74 5.95
C LEU A 308 -4.04 3.40 7.21
N MET A 309 -3.56 3.77 8.41
CA MET A 309 -4.29 3.54 9.65
C MET A 309 -5.60 4.33 9.68
N ASP A 310 -5.61 5.56 9.20
CA ASP A 310 -6.81 6.38 9.12
C ASP A 310 -7.76 5.88 8.03
N CYS A 311 -7.26 5.38 6.90
CA CYS A 311 -8.05 4.65 5.91
C CYS A 311 -8.73 3.42 6.53
N MET A 312 -7.99 2.60 7.29
CA MET A 312 -8.55 1.44 8.00
C MET A 312 -9.62 1.85 9.02
N ARG A 313 -9.37 2.90 9.81
CA ARG A 313 -10.36 3.46 10.76
C ARG A 313 -11.63 3.93 10.05
N PHE A 314 -11.49 4.62 8.93
CA PHE A 314 -12.63 5.10 8.14
C PHE A 314 -13.49 3.94 7.62
N VAL A 315 -12.86 2.89 7.11
CA VAL A 315 -13.54 1.66 6.66
C VAL A 315 -14.35 1.02 7.79
N VAL A 316 -13.81 0.99 9.01
CA VAL A 316 -14.53 0.42 10.16
C VAL A 316 -15.61 1.36 10.67
N LYS A 317 -15.26 2.60 11.01
CA LYS A 317 -16.14 3.52 11.75
C LYS A 317 -17.21 4.17 10.88
N THR A 318 -16.90 4.45 9.62
CA THR A 318 -17.79 5.19 8.71
C THR A 318 -18.45 4.28 7.68
N VAL A 319 -17.67 3.38 7.08
CA VAL A 319 -18.21 2.45 6.08
C VAL A 319 -18.96 1.30 6.73
N GLY A 320 -18.54 0.85 7.93
CA GLY A 320 -19.19 -0.22 8.68
C GLY A 320 -18.71 -1.63 8.30
N ILE A 321 -17.51 -1.74 7.75
CA ILE A 321 -16.84 -3.02 7.51
C ILE A 321 -16.29 -3.55 8.85
N PRO A 322 -16.39 -4.86 9.15
CA PRO A 322 -15.82 -5.42 10.37
C PRO A 322 -14.33 -5.13 10.52
N LEU A 323 -13.87 -4.91 11.75
CA LEU A 323 -12.45 -4.63 12.04
C LEU A 323 -11.55 -5.75 11.53
N GLU A 324 -11.96 -7.00 11.71
CA GLU A 324 -11.24 -8.18 11.25
C GLU A 324 -10.96 -8.15 9.75
N THR A 325 -11.97 -7.74 8.98
CA THR A 325 -11.86 -7.58 7.52
C THR A 325 -10.93 -6.43 7.16
N ALA A 326 -11.08 -5.28 7.83
CA ALA A 326 -10.23 -4.11 7.56
C ALA A 326 -8.75 -4.39 7.88
N VAL A 327 -8.46 -5.09 8.97
CA VAL A 327 -7.11 -5.54 9.32
C VAL A 327 -6.55 -6.46 8.22
N MET A 328 -7.31 -7.47 7.77
CA MET A 328 -6.88 -8.37 6.69
C MET A 328 -6.49 -7.59 5.42
N CYS A 329 -7.32 -6.63 5.02
CA CYS A 329 -7.11 -5.83 3.81
C CYS A 329 -5.92 -4.85 3.92
N ALA A 330 -5.48 -4.50 5.14
CA ALA A 330 -4.35 -3.59 5.39
C ALA A 330 -3.07 -4.32 5.84
N THR A 331 -3.08 -5.66 5.96
CA THR A 331 -1.93 -6.44 6.46
C THR A 331 -1.67 -7.68 5.61
N GLU A 332 -2.52 -8.68 5.67
CA GLU A 332 -2.35 -9.98 5.02
C GLU A 332 -2.43 -9.89 3.50
N ASN A 333 -3.47 -9.22 2.98
CA ASN A 333 -3.69 -9.14 1.54
C ASN A 333 -2.54 -8.40 0.82
N PRO A 334 -2.12 -7.18 1.24
CA PRO A 334 -0.98 -6.53 0.61
C PRO A 334 0.33 -7.30 0.81
N ALA A 335 0.53 -7.98 1.97
CA ALA A 335 1.72 -8.79 2.17
C ALA A 335 1.77 -10.04 1.25
N LYS A 336 0.62 -10.65 0.96
CA LYS A 336 0.50 -11.74 -0.02
C LYS A 336 0.77 -11.24 -1.43
N GLU A 337 0.20 -10.10 -1.77
CA GLU A 337 0.33 -9.50 -3.10
C GLU A 337 1.78 -9.28 -3.51
N ILE A 338 2.57 -8.68 -2.63
CA ILE A 338 3.99 -8.42 -2.92
C ILE A 338 4.94 -9.54 -2.48
N GLY A 339 4.40 -10.71 -2.07
CA GLY A 339 5.19 -11.92 -1.80
C GLY A 339 5.97 -11.92 -0.49
N ILE A 340 5.57 -11.13 0.51
CA ILE A 340 6.24 -11.05 1.83
C ILE A 340 5.46 -11.68 2.98
N PHE A 341 4.34 -12.35 2.68
CA PHE A 341 3.45 -12.89 3.72
C PHE A 341 4.10 -13.96 4.60
N ASN A 342 5.13 -14.64 4.14
CA ASN A 342 5.91 -15.56 4.97
C ASN A 342 6.69 -14.87 6.10
N GLU A 343 6.92 -13.55 6.01
CA GLU A 343 7.67 -12.78 7.01
C GLU A 343 6.77 -11.90 7.89
N VAL A 344 5.71 -11.30 7.31
CA VAL A 344 4.83 -10.31 7.98
C VAL A 344 3.36 -10.50 7.59
N GLY A 345 2.48 -9.61 8.02
CA GLY A 345 1.06 -9.58 7.64
C GLY A 345 0.15 -10.47 8.48
N SER A 346 0.68 -11.26 9.42
CA SER A 346 -0.11 -11.99 10.43
C SER A 346 0.68 -12.18 11.72
N ILE A 347 -0.04 -12.43 12.82
CA ILE A 347 0.56 -12.79 14.11
C ILE A 347 0.68 -14.30 14.15
N SER A 348 1.82 -14.82 13.69
CA SER A 348 2.09 -16.25 13.53
C SER A 348 3.49 -16.60 14.01
N VAL A 349 3.63 -17.77 14.60
CA VAL A 349 4.94 -18.26 15.09
C VAL A 349 5.96 -18.28 13.96
N GLY A 350 7.14 -17.72 14.23
CA GLY A 350 8.25 -17.62 13.27
C GLY A 350 8.25 -16.33 12.45
N LYS A 351 7.14 -15.62 12.33
CA LYS A 351 7.09 -14.33 11.62
C LYS A 351 7.71 -13.21 12.44
N ARG A 352 8.16 -12.16 11.76
CA ARG A 352 8.69 -10.94 12.35
C ARG A 352 7.65 -10.32 13.26
N ALA A 353 8.06 -9.93 14.46
CA ALA A 353 7.16 -9.37 15.45
C ALA A 353 6.95 -7.88 15.23
N ASP A 354 6.31 -7.58 14.10
CA ASP A 354 5.79 -6.27 13.75
C ASP A 354 4.31 -6.25 14.06
N PHE A 355 3.91 -5.44 15.03
CA PHE A 355 2.52 -5.39 15.48
C PHE A 355 2.16 -4.03 16.06
N VAL A 356 0.85 -3.76 16.10
CA VAL A 356 0.26 -2.56 16.67
C VAL A 356 -0.70 -2.94 17.80
N LEU A 357 -0.61 -2.23 18.91
CA LEU A 357 -1.62 -2.24 19.97
C LEU A 357 -2.59 -1.08 19.73
N LEU A 358 -3.88 -1.41 19.58
CA LEU A 358 -4.96 -0.42 19.43
C LEU A 358 -5.89 -0.46 20.64
N ASP A 359 -6.29 0.70 21.12
CA ASP A 359 -7.37 0.81 22.11
C ASP A 359 -8.75 0.47 21.50
N GLN A 360 -9.80 0.51 22.31
CA GLN A 360 -11.17 0.20 21.86
C GLN A 360 -11.73 1.21 20.85
N GLU A 361 -11.12 2.41 20.77
CA GLU A 361 -11.44 3.46 19.81
C GLU A 361 -10.53 3.39 18.57
N LEU A 362 -9.73 2.34 18.45
CA LEU A 362 -8.74 2.11 17.39
C LEU A 362 -7.62 3.18 17.35
N ASN A 363 -7.35 3.85 18.47
CA ASN A 363 -6.16 4.70 18.57
C ASN A 363 -4.94 3.82 18.82
N ILE A 364 -3.80 4.21 18.23
CA ILE A 364 -2.52 3.53 18.44
C ILE A 364 -2.08 3.78 19.89
N ALA A 365 -1.91 2.72 20.64
CA ALA A 365 -1.33 2.75 21.98
C ALA A 365 0.19 2.50 21.93
N ALA A 366 0.64 1.62 21.05
CA ALA A 366 2.05 1.34 20.80
C ALA A 366 2.24 0.66 19.44
N VAL A 367 3.39 0.85 18.83
CA VAL A 367 3.85 0.16 17.63
C VAL A 367 5.13 -0.60 17.97
N TYR A 368 5.22 -1.83 17.49
CA TYR A 368 6.41 -2.67 17.67
C TYR A 368 6.93 -3.11 16.30
N ILE A 369 8.23 -2.97 16.11
CA ILE A 369 8.95 -3.40 14.91
C ILE A 369 10.12 -4.27 15.35
N ASP A 370 10.31 -5.45 14.74
CA ASP A 370 11.30 -6.45 15.16
C ASP A 370 11.18 -6.78 16.66
N GLY A 371 9.96 -6.75 17.23
CA GLY A 371 9.70 -6.99 18.63
C GLY A 371 10.18 -5.88 19.59
N LYS A 372 10.54 -4.71 19.10
CA LYS A 372 10.93 -3.54 19.89
C LYS A 372 9.90 -2.45 19.73
N GLU A 373 9.57 -1.79 20.84
CA GLU A 373 8.67 -0.64 20.79
C GLU A 373 9.31 0.49 19.99
N PHE A 374 8.58 0.97 18.99
CA PHE A 374 8.98 2.11 18.19
C PHE A 374 8.63 3.40 18.94
N THR A 375 9.62 4.24 19.13
CA THR A 375 9.50 5.57 19.74
C THR A 375 10.10 6.60 18.80
N CYS A 376 9.30 7.63 18.42
CA CYS A 376 9.79 8.77 17.64
C CYS A 376 10.75 9.64 18.46
#